data_2f1c5008c5369fd41e03df04528f216d
#
_entry.id   2f1c5008c5369fd41e03df04528f216d
#
_cell.length_a   1.000
_cell.length_b   1.000
_cell.length_c   1.000
_cell.angle_alpha   90.00
_cell.angle_beta   90.00
_cell.angle_gamma   90.00
#
_symmetry.space_group_name_H-M   'P 1'
#
loop_
_entity.id
_entity.type
_entity.pdbx_description
1 polymer ?
#
loop_
_entity_poly.entity_id
_entity_poly.type
_entity_poly.pdbx_seq_one_letter_code
_entity_poly.pdbx_strand_id
1 'polypeptide(L)'
;INDVRMQHGAQFLRIDDRLMAAAQECADKHYTWHHDLEECEAVARSGYPYGFGINLTVFTLCPTDHVAEQAVENWVNSPGHFRTMTVSDGDSIGVGVARENGVTYCYMIVGRPGTYNPYGA
;
A
#
# COMPACT_ATOMS: atom_id res chain seq x y z
N ILE A 1 0.74 3.73 -9.89
CA ILE A 1 1.35 4.45 -8.74
C ILE A 1 2.59 5.23 -9.21
N ASN A 2 3.54 4.58 -9.86
CA ASN A 2 4.74 5.25 -10.33
C ASN A 2 4.45 6.36 -11.33
N ASP A 3 3.47 6.19 -12.20
CA ASP A 3 3.07 7.24 -13.15
C ASP A 3 2.58 8.49 -12.41
N VAL A 4 1.77 8.32 -11.38
CA VAL A 4 1.28 9.43 -10.54
C VAL A 4 2.46 10.11 -9.84
N ARG A 5 3.37 9.33 -9.25
CA ARG A 5 4.54 9.87 -8.57
C ARG A 5 5.40 10.70 -9.51
N MET A 6 5.69 10.20 -10.70
CA MET A 6 6.50 10.90 -11.69
C MET A 6 5.85 12.20 -12.16
N GLN A 7 4.53 12.20 -12.35
CA GLN A 7 3.78 13.42 -12.70
C GLN A 7 3.87 14.51 -11.62
N HIS A 8 4.14 14.11 -10.38
CA HIS A 8 4.22 15.03 -9.24
C HIS A 8 5.65 15.22 -8.72
N GLY A 9 6.65 14.85 -9.52
CA GLY A 9 8.06 15.07 -9.19
C GLY A 9 8.65 14.12 -8.17
N ALA A 10 7.98 13.03 -7.82
CA ALA A 10 8.50 12.02 -6.91
C ALA A 10 9.24 10.94 -7.69
N GLN A 11 10.23 10.32 -7.05
CA GLN A 11 11.04 9.30 -7.71
C GLN A 11 10.28 7.98 -7.88
N PHE A 12 10.73 7.17 -8.83
CA PHE A 12 10.21 5.85 -9.11
C PHE A 12 10.41 4.92 -7.89
N LEU A 13 9.39 4.14 -7.54
CA LEU A 13 9.47 3.14 -6.47
C LEU A 13 9.85 1.78 -7.04
N ARG A 14 10.77 1.09 -6.38
CA ARG A 14 11.13 -0.28 -6.75
C ARG A 14 10.30 -1.27 -5.95
N ILE A 15 9.89 -2.37 -6.60
CA ILE A 15 9.15 -3.43 -5.92
C ILE A 15 10.06 -4.09 -4.88
N ASP A 16 9.55 -4.21 -3.65
CA ASP A 16 10.21 -4.93 -2.56
C ASP A 16 9.36 -6.14 -2.19
N ASP A 17 9.94 -7.33 -2.29
CA ASP A 17 9.19 -8.57 -2.06
C ASP A 17 8.65 -8.69 -0.64
N ARG A 18 9.36 -8.11 0.35
CA ARG A 18 8.89 -8.09 1.74
C ARG A 18 7.63 -7.25 1.88
N LEU A 19 7.62 -6.08 1.24
CA LEU A 19 6.46 -5.21 1.24
C LEU A 19 5.31 -5.82 0.43
N MET A 20 5.61 -6.54 -0.64
CA MET A 20 4.58 -7.28 -1.39
C MET A 20 3.92 -8.33 -0.50
N ALA A 21 4.71 -9.09 0.24
CA ALA A 21 4.18 -10.11 1.14
C ALA A 21 3.33 -9.49 2.26
N ALA A 22 3.80 -8.39 2.85
CA ALA A 22 3.06 -7.70 3.91
C ALA A 22 1.74 -7.13 3.40
N ALA A 23 1.76 -6.50 2.23
CA ALA A 23 0.55 -5.94 1.63
C ALA A 23 -0.47 -7.03 1.33
N GLN A 24 -0.03 -8.17 0.81
CA GLN A 24 -0.94 -9.29 0.54
C GLN A 24 -1.50 -9.89 1.83
N GLU A 25 -0.70 -10.04 2.87
CA GLU A 25 -1.19 -10.50 4.16
C GLU A 25 -2.29 -9.57 4.70
N CYS A 26 -2.09 -8.27 4.59
CA CYS A 26 -3.11 -7.30 5.02
C CYS A 26 -4.37 -7.39 4.16
N ALA A 27 -4.23 -7.50 2.84
CA ALA A 27 -5.38 -7.63 1.94
C ALA A 27 -6.20 -8.89 2.23
N ASP A 28 -5.54 -9.99 2.55
CA ASP A 28 -6.19 -11.28 2.84
C ASP A 28 -7.04 -11.25 4.12
N LYS A 29 -6.86 -10.25 4.97
CA LYS A 29 -7.67 -10.11 6.20
C LYS A 29 -9.00 -9.42 5.94
N HIS A 30 -9.22 -8.84 4.76
CA HIS A 30 -10.47 -8.21 4.34
C HIS A 30 -10.92 -7.07 5.26
N TYR A 31 -9.98 -6.29 5.79
CA TYR A 31 -10.31 -5.12 6.58
C TYR A 31 -10.93 -4.03 5.71
N THR A 32 -11.92 -3.33 6.27
CA THR A 32 -12.57 -2.20 5.59
C THR A 32 -12.05 -0.85 6.08
N TRP A 33 -11.21 -0.84 7.10
CA TRP A 33 -10.47 0.32 7.57
C TRP A 33 -9.13 -0.14 8.13
N HIS A 34 -8.23 0.81 8.39
CA HIS A 34 -6.90 0.49 8.88
C HIS A 34 -6.93 -0.16 10.27
N HIS A 35 -6.13 -1.19 10.44
CA HIS A 35 -5.80 -1.82 11.71
C HIS A 35 -4.31 -1.62 11.93
N ASP A 36 -3.94 -0.45 12.46
CA ASP A 36 -2.56 0.03 12.45
C ASP A 36 -1.59 -0.95 13.09
N LEU A 37 -1.92 -1.53 14.24
CA LEU A 37 -1.04 -2.47 14.93
C LEU A 37 -0.79 -3.72 14.07
N GLU A 38 -1.85 -4.33 13.57
CA GLU A 38 -1.74 -5.55 12.76
C GLU A 38 -0.99 -5.27 11.45
N GLU A 39 -1.21 -4.12 10.86
CA GLU A 39 -0.51 -3.72 9.63
C GLU A 39 0.98 -3.52 9.89
N CYS A 40 1.33 -2.83 10.96
CA CYS A 40 2.73 -2.63 11.34
C CYS A 40 3.42 -3.94 11.69
N GLU A 41 2.72 -4.84 12.38
CA GLU A 41 3.26 -6.17 12.69
C GLU A 41 3.47 -7.02 11.45
N ALA A 42 2.58 -6.92 10.46
CA ALA A 42 2.74 -7.63 9.19
C ALA A 42 4.01 -7.17 8.46
N VAL A 43 4.27 -5.88 8.43
CA VAL A 43 5.50 -5.35 7.84
C VAL A 43 6.72 -5.82 8.61
N ALA A 44 6.67 -5.80 9.94
CA ALA A 44 7.79 -6.28 10.76
C ALA A 44 8.08 -7.77 10.51
N ARG A 45 7.03 -8.61 10.46
CA ARG A 45 7.19 -10.05 10.19
C ARG A 45 7.76 -10.34 8.82
N SER A 46 7.51 -9.44 7.84
CA SER A 46 8.04 -9.62 6.48
C SER A 46 9.54 -9.43 6.40
N GLY A 47 10.16 -8.85 7.43
CA GLY A 47 11.57 -8.54 7.46
C GLY A 47 11.94 -7.17 6.96
N TYR A 48 10.98 -6.35 6.53
CA TYR A 48 11.24 -4.97 6.11
C TYR A 48 11.55 -4.13 7.35
N PRO A 49 12.77 -3.55 7.47
CA PRO A 49 13.21 -2.97 8.75
C PRO A 49 12.90 -1.48 8.92
N TYR A 50 12.47 -0.81 7.84
CA TYR A 50 12.31 0.63 7.86
C TYR A 50 10.86 1.03 8.07
N GLY A 51 10.61 2.33 8.21
CA GLY A 51 9.27 2.89 8.26
C GLY A 51 8.59 2.87 6.90
N PHE A 52 7.30 3.18 6.89
CA PHE A 52 6.48 3.02 5.69
C PHE A 52 5.20 3.84 5.81
N GLY A 53 4.53 4.02 4.67
CA GLY A 53 3.16 4.52 4.62
C GLY A 53 2.25 3.48 3.98
N ILE A 54 1.02 3.37 4.46
CA ILE A 54 0.06 2.38 3.97
C ILE A 54 -1.20 3.07 3.47
N ASN A 55 -1.66 2.65 2.29
CA ASN A 55 -2.98 3.00 1.79
C ASN A 55 -3.83 1.73 1.67
N LEU A 56 -5.10 1.87 2.00
CA LEU A 56 -6.12 0.84 1.82
C LEU A 56 -7.27 1.44 1.02
N THR A 57 -7.80 0.70 0.05
CA THR A 57 -9.06 1.01 -0.59
C THR A 57 -9.90 -0.26 -0.74
N VAL A 58 -11.20 -0.11 -0.53
CA VAL A 58 -12.17 -1.21 -0.62
C VAL A 58 -13.27 -0.76 -1.57
N PHE A 59 -13.58 -1.58 -2.56
CA PHE A 59 -14.60 -1.22 -3.54
C PHE A 59 -15.29 -2.46 -4.11
N THR A 60 -16.46 -2.24 -4.72
CA THR A 60 -17.29 -3.29 -5.29
C THR A 60 -17.53 -3.03 -6.76
N LEU A 61 -18.05 -4.05 -7.47
CA LEU A 61 -18.54 -3.94 -8.85
C LEU A 61 -17.48 -3.51 -9.87
N CYS A 62 -16.19 -3.55 -9.51
CA CYS A 62 -15.11 -3.24 -10.44
C CYS A 62 -14.74 -4.51 -11.21
N PRO A 63 -14.69 -4.47 -12.57
CA PRO A 63 -14.14 -5.58 -13.33
C PRO A 63 -12.69 -5.89 -12.92
N THR A 64 -12.32 -7.17 -12.89
CA THR A 64 -11.00 -7.59 -12.40
C THR A 64 -9.84 -7.01 -13.20
N ASP A 65 -10.05 -6.73 -14.47
CA ASP A 65 -9.02 -6.15 -15.35
C ASP A 65 -8.80 -4.65 -15.10
N HIS A 66 -9.65 -4.00 -14.28
CA HIS A 66 -9.54 -2.59 -13.96
C HIS A 66 -9.24 -2.32 -12.47
N VAL A 67 -8.89 -3.36 -11.71
CA VAL A 67 -8.66 -3.24 -10.27
C VAL A 67 -7.55 -2.23 -9.96
N ALA A 68 -6.43 -2.30 -10.65
CA ALA A 68 -5.30 -1.41 -10.39
C ALA A 68 -5.67 0.06 -10.66
N GLU A 69 -6.32 0.33 -11.78
CA GLU A 69 -6.73 1.69 -12.13
C GLU A 69 -7.72 2.26 -11.11
N GLN A 70 -8.68 1.44 -10.67
CA GLN A 70 -9.68 1.87 -9.70
C GLN A 70 -9.05 2.16 -8.35
N ALA A 71 -8.13 1.32 -7.89
CA ALA A 71 -7.44 1.54 -6.63
C ALA A 71 -6.65 2.85 -6.65
N VAL A 72 -5.86 3.07 -7.70
CA VAL A 72 -5.07 4.29 -7.84
C VAL A 72 -5.97 5.52 -7.90
N GLU A 73 -7.07 5.46 -8.65
CA GLU A 73 -8.03 6.57 -8.74
C GLU A 73 -8.60 6.91 -7.37
N ASN A 74 -9.00 5.89 -6.59
CA ASN A 74 -9.54 6.11 -5.25
C ASN A 74 -8.53 6.81 -4.34
N TRP A 75 -7.25 6.40 -4.41
CA TRP A 75 -6.21 7.01 -3.59
C TRP A 75 -5.84 8.42 -4.04
N VAL A 76 -5.81 8.68 -5.35
CA VAL A 76 -5.52 10.02 -5.89
C VAL A 76 -6.60 11.02 -5.46
N ASN A 77 -7.85 10.58 -5.38
CA ASN A 77 -8.98 11.44 -5.02
C ASN A 77 -9.12 11.68 -3.51
N SER A 78 -8.23 11.14 -2.69
CA SER A 78 -8.24 11.32 -1.24
C SER A 78 -6.92 11.96 -0.80
N PRO A 79 -6.96 13.19 -0.22
CA PRO A 79 -5.71 13.92 0.08
C PRO A 79 -4.72 13.16 0.95
N GLY A 80 -5.18 12.45 1.97
CA GLY A 80 -4.30 11.67 2.85
C GLY A 80 -3.65 10.50 2.12
N HIS A 81 -4.42 9.78 1.31
CA HIS A 81 -3.91 8.66 0.52
C HIS A 81 -2.97 9.15 -0.59
N PHE A 82 -3.31 10.28 -1.21
CA PHE A 82 -2.46 10.88 -2.23
C PHE A 82 -1.10 11.27 -1.64
N ARG A 83 -1.07 11.85 -0.44
CA ARG A 83 0.19 12.20 0.23
C ARG A 83 1.05 10.96 0.49
N THR A 84 0.46 9.87 0.96
CA THR A 84 1.19 8.62 1.17
C THR A 84 1.76 8.09 -0.14
N MET A 85 0.98 8.10 -1.21
CA MET A 85 1.40 7.63 -2.53
C MET A 85 2.58 8.43 -3.08
N THR A 86 2.62 9.74 -2.81
CA THR A 86 3.61 10.66 -3.41
C THR A 86 4.69 11.10 -2.44
N VAL A 87 4.83 10.45 -1.29
CA VAL A 87 5.82 10.83 -0.28
C VAL A 87 7.23 10.84 -0.88
N SER A 88 7.98 11.93 -0.61
CA SER A 88 9.25 12.18 -1.28
C SER A 88 10.38 11.27 -0.82
N ASP A 89 10.32 10.74 0.39
CA ASP A 89 11.34 9.86 0.96
C ASP A 89 11.04 8.37 0.76
N GLY A 90 10.04 8.03 -0.06
CA GLY A 90 9.76 6.66 -0.43
C GLY A 90 10.70 6.15 -1.51
N ASP A 91 11.11 4.89 -1.44
CA ASP A 91 11.98 4.28 -2.44
C ASP A 91 11.49 2.90 -2.93
N SER A 92 10.58 2.28 -2.20
CA SER A 92 10.14 0.92 -2.52
C SER A 92 8.64 0.78 -2.30
N ILE A 93 8.06 -0.28 -2.87
CA ILE A 93 6.62 -0.49 -2.85
C ILE A 93 6.26 -1.97 -2.77
N GLY A 94 5.19 -2.24 -2.03
CA GLY A 94 4.47 -3.50 -2.11
C GLY A 94 3.00 -3.24 -2.30
N VAL A 95 2.33 -4.12 -3.04
CA VAL A 95 0.89 -4.06 -3.24
C VAL A 95 0.27 -5.43 -2.99
N GLY A 96 -0.96 -5.44 -2.52
CA GLY A 96 -1.72 -6.66 -2.30
C GLY A 96 -3.17 -6.46 -2.66
N VAL A 97 -3.79 -7.51 -3.18
CA VAL A 97 -5.18 -7.50 -3.59
C VAL A 97 -5.85 -8.80 -3.13
N ALA A 98 -7.04 -8.66 -2.56
CA ALA A 98 -7.89 -9.81 -2.22
C ALA A 98 -9.31 -9.50 -2.63
N ARG A 99 -10.10 -10.55 -2.91
CA ARG A 99 -11.50 -10.43 -3.29
C ARG A 99 -12.32 -11.46 -2.56
N GLU A 100 -13.48 -11.02 -2.08
CA GLU A 100 -14.46 -11.93 -1.48
C GLU A 100 -15.86 -11.35 -1.66
N ASN A 101 -16.78 -12.17 -2.14
CA ASN A 101 -18.20 -11.79 -2.33
C ASN A 101 -18.38 -10.51 -3.15
N GLY A 102 -17.58 -10.32 -4.19
CA GLY A 102 -17.64 -9.15 -5.06
C GLY A 102 -16.98 -7.91 -4.49
N VAL A 103 -16.41 -7.97 -3.29
CA VAL A 103 -15.67 -6.87 -2.67
C VAL A 103 -14.18 -7.04 -2.91
N THR A 104 -13.52 -5.98 -3.33
CA THR A 104 -12.07 -5.96 -3.59
C THR A 104 -11.36 -5.13 -2.53
N TYR A 105 -10.30 -5.69 -1.96
CA TYR A 105 -9.48 -5.06 -0.92
C TYR A 105 -8.09 -4.85 -1.49
N CYS A 106 -7.65 -3.60 -1.58
CA CYS A 106 -6.33 -3.26 -2.13
C CYS A 106 -5.51 -2.52 -1.10
N TYR A 107 -4.28 -2.99 -0.89
CA TYR A 107 -3.27 -2.33 -0.07
C TYR A 107 -2.11 -1.89 -0.92
N MET A 108 -1.53 -0.74 -0.58
CA MET A 108 -0.19 -0.36 -1.04
C MET A 108 0.63 0.07 0.17
N ILE A 109 1.89 -0.32 0.18
CA ILE A 109 2.83 0.04 1.23
C ILE A 109 4.05 0.66 0.57
N VAL A 110 4.33 1.93 0.92
CA VAL A 110 5.51 2.64 0.44
C VAL A 110 6.59 2.57 1.51
N GLY A 111 7.74 2.01 1.19
CA GLY A 111 8.87 1.93 2.11
C GLY A 111 9.62 3.25 2.20
N ARG A 112 9.97 3.63 3.42
CA ARG A 112 10.62 4.92 3.72
C ARG A 112 11.89 4.66 4.53
N PRO A 113 13.03 4.39 3.87
CA PRO A 113 14.26 3.95 4.55
C PRO A 113 14.87 4.98 5.49
N GLY A 114 14.48 6.25 5.41
CA GLY A 114 14.91 7.28 6.37
C GLY A 114 14.24 7.19 7.74
N THR A 115 13.27 6.29 7.90
CA THR A 115 12.53 6.08 9.15
C THR A 115 12.62 4.61 9.55
N TYR A 116 12.01 4.24 10.67
CA TYR A 116 11.98 2.82 11.07
C TYR A 116 10.62 2.44 11.63
N ASN A 117 10.33 1.15 11.57
CA ASN A 117 9.10 0.58 12.13
C ASN A 117 9.32 0.31 13.63
N PRO A 118 8.56 0.95 14.54
CA PRO A 118 8.75 0.73 15.98
C PRO A 118 8.42 -0.71 16.43
N TYR A 119 7.74 -1.50 15.60
CA TYR A 119 7.44 -2.90 15.88
C TYR A 119 8.43 -3.86 15.23
N GLY A 120 9.39 -3.34 14.45
CA GLY A 120 10.45 -4.11 13.83
C GLY A 120 11.66 -4.08 14.75
N ALA A 121 12.07 -5.20 15.27
CA ALA A 121 13.19 -5.26 16.20
C ALA A 121 14.53 -5.10 15.51
#